data_b775e458c8416f3bd806fc3f9f2d6640
#
_entry.id   b775e458c8416f3bd806fc3f9f2d6640
#
_cell.length_a   1.000
_cell.length_b   1.000
_cell.length_c   1.000
_cell.angle_alpha   90.00
_cell.angle_beta   90.00
_cell.angle_gamma   90.00
#
_symmetry.space_group_name_H-M   'P 1'
#
loop_
_entity.id
_entity.type
_entity.pdbx_description
1 polymer ?
#
loop_
_entity_poly.entity_id
_entity_poly.type
_entity_poly.pdbx_seq_one_letter_code
_entity_poly.pdbx_strand_id
1 'polypeptide(L)'
;IDNDTGFVRITSHEDDWKTYEKHIKEPIVNIYRKKGQEHIVFVSIKGIGSSVKEFIGCQTSYTKRIPEILLTGSVSQRISLLQGLMDTDGTINKKGSMSFTTVSKGLAEDVQQLVWTLGGKSSISIRKTNSKFGIAYQVTVGLNGIEVFRLERKKCRQTYIQARDYVAIKSLEVVHTQPMQCI
;
A
#
# COMPACT_ATOMS: atom_id res chain seq x y z
N ILE A 1 2.68 -15.89 -2.96
CA ILE A 1 2.22 -16.82 -4.02
C ILE A 1 3.06 -18.09 -3.88
N ASP A 2 2.39 -19.23 -3.81
CA ASP A 2 3.06 -20.53 -3.81
C ASP A 2 3.51 -20.83 -5.24
N ASN A 3 4.82 -21.02 -5.43
CA ASN A 3 5.38 -21.22 -6.76
C ASN A 3 4.92 -22.54 -7.41
N ASP A 4 4.57 -23.54 -6.59
CA ASP A 4 4.29 -24.91 -7.08
C ASP A 4 2.79 -25.17 -7.29
N THR A 5 1.90 -24.43 -6.65
CA THR A 5 0.46 -24.73 -6.63
C THR A 5 -0.43 -23.70 -7.32
N GLY A 6 0.13 -22.55 -7.72
CA GLY A 6 -0.65 -21.44 -8.32
C GLY A 6 -1.68 -20.79 -7.37
N PHE A 7 -1.59 -21.07 -6.06
CA PHE A 7 -2.46 -20.48 -5.05
C PHE A 7 -1.93 -19.14 -4.56
N VAL A 8 -2.84 -18.21 -4.34
CA VAL A 8 -2.57 -17.01 -3.53
C VAL A 8 -2.97 -17.30 -2.10
N ARG A 9 -2.04 -17.08 -1.17
CA ARG A 9 -2.33 -17.19 0.27
C ARG A 9 -2.47 -15.80 0.87
N ILE A 10 -3.59 -15.59 1.56
CA ILE A 10 -3.88 -14.39 2.33
C ILE A 10 -3.84 -14.75 3.80
N THR A 11 -3.18 -13.90 4.59
CA THR A 11 -3.20 -13.96 6.05
C THR A 11 -3.88 -12.70 6.56
N SER A 12 -4.93 -12.85 7.35
CA SER A 12 -5.73 -11.72 7.83
C SER A 12 -6.19 -11.96 9.26
N HIS A 13 -6.49 -10.87 9.98
CA HIS A 13 -7.29 -10.96 11.19
C HIS A 13 -8.71 -11.40 10.84
N GLU A 14 -9.38 -12.15 11.71
CA GLU A 14 -10.72 -12.69 11.43
C GLU A 14 -11.75 -11.59 11.11
N ASP A 15 -11.72 -10.50 11.86
CA ASP A 15 -12.64 -9.38 11.64
C ASP A 15 -12.39 -8.68 10.30
N ASP A 16 -11.13 -8.53 9.90
CA ASP A 16 -10.76 -7.96 8.60
C ASP A 16 -11.17 -8.91 7.46
N TRP A 17 -11.01 -10.22 7.67
CA TRP A 17 -11.41 -11.24 6.69
C TRP A 17 -12.88 -11.15 6.31
N LYS A 18 -13.78 -11.00 7.26
CA LYS A 18 -15.23 -10.81 7.02
C LYS A 18 -15.54 -9.64 6.07
N THR A 19 -14.67 -8.63 6.04
CA THR A 19 -14.80 -7.48 5.13
C THR A 19 -14.37 -7.85 3.71
N TYR A 20 -13.32 -8.65 3.55
CA TYR A 20 -12.77 -9.01 2.23
C TYR A 20 -13.46 -10.18 1.57
N GLU A 21 -13.90 -11.18 2.33
CA GLU A 21 -14.46 -12.44 1.84
C GLU A 21 -15.55 -12.22 0.78
N LYS A 22 -16.46 -11.29 1.04
CA LYS A 22 -17.57 -10.97 0.13
C LYS A 22 -17.14 -10.35 -1.21
N HIS A 23 -15.89 -9.92 -1.34
CA HIS A 23 -15.35 -9.32 -2.55
C HIS A 23 -14.49 -10.30 -3.37
N ILE A 24 -14.19 -11.47 -2.82
CA ILE A 24 -13.42 -12.51 -3.50
C ILE A 24 -14.39 -13.32 -4.36
N LYS A 25 -14.16 -13.29 -5.67
CA LYS A 25 -14.97 -14.01 -6.67
C LYS A 25 -14.38 -15.38 -7.00
N GLU A 26 -13.10 -15.53 -6.77
CA GLU A 26 -12.34 -16.74 -7.08
C GLU A 26 -12.59 -17.83 -6.02
N PRO A 27 -12.47 -19.12 -6.41
CA PRO A 27 -12.70 -20.22 -5.49
C PRO A 27 -11.74 -20.19 -4.29
N ILE A 28 -12.29 -20.14 -3.10
CA ILE A 28 -11.56 -20.33 -1.85
C ILE A 28 -11.41 -21.85 -1.66
N VAL A 29 -10.16 -22.31 -1.62
CA VAL A 29 -9.86 -23.73 -1.55
C VAL A 29 -9.69 -24.19 -0.11
N ASN A 30 -9.13 -23.35 0.73
CA ASN A 30 -8.88 -23.69 2.12
C ASN A 30 -8.90 -22.45 3.01
N ILE A 31 -9.53 -22.59 4.17
CA ILE A 31 -9.50 -21.61 5.27
C ILE A 31 -9.09 -22.39 6.52
N TYR A 32 -8.02 -21.97 7.17
CA TYR A 32 -7.59 -22.61 8.41
C TYR A 32 -7.04 -21.57 9.42
N ARG A 33 -6.99 -21.99 10.69
CA ARG A 33 -6.39 -21.26 11.79
C ARG A 33 -5.30 -22.12 12.43
N LYS A 34 -4.26 -21.48 12.91
CA LYS A 34 -3.20 -22.19 13.65
C LYS A 34 -3.51 -22.17 15.14
N LYS A 35 -3.19 -23.25 15.83
CA LYS A 35 -3.29 -23.33 17.29
C LYS A 35 -2.45 -22.21 17.95
N GLY A 36 -3.07 -21.47 18.85
CA GLY A 36 -2.47 -20.30 19.49
C GLY A 36 -2.55 -19.00 18.68
N GLN A 37 -3.19 -19.04 17.49
CA GLN A 37 -3.41 -17.88 16.62
C GLN A 37 -4.85 -17.93 16.03
N GLU A 38 -5.83 -18.24 16.87
CA GLU A 38 -7.22 -18.47 16.44
C GLU A 38 -7.86 -17.24 15.81
N HIS A 39 -7.38 -16.04 16.17
CA HIS A 39 -7.81 -14.76 15.59
C HIS A 39 -7.21 -14.47 14.20
N ILE A 40 -6.28 -15.30 13.73
CA ILE A 40 -5.67 -15.18 12.40
C ILE A 40 -6.23 -16.22 11.46
N VAL A 41 -6.73 -15.78 10.33
CA VAL A 41 -7.25 -16.61 9.24
C VAL A 41 -6.22 -16.72 8.14
N PHE A 42 -5.94 -17.95 7.73
CA PHE A 42 -5.10 -18.26 6.57
C PHE A 42 -6.00 -18.78 5.46
N VAL A 43 -6.03 -18.10 4.34
CA VAL A 43 -6.92 -18.40 3.22
C VAL A 43 -6.11 -18.69 1.98
N SER A 44 -6.45 -19.78 1.27
CA SER A 44 -5.87 -20.12 -0.02
C SER A 44 -6.90 -19.94 -1.13
N ILE A 45 -6.57 -19.15 -2.14
CA ILE A 45 -7.44 -18.79 -3.26
C ILE A 45 -6.81 -19.39 -4.53
N LYS A 46 -7.63 -20.09 -5.34
CA LYS A 46 -7.20 -20.70 -6.60
C LYS A 46 -7.58 -19.78 -7.78
N GLY A 47 -6.78 -19.82 -8.84
CA GLY A 47 -7.10 -19.23 -10.14
C GLY A 47 -6.44 -17.87 -10.42
N ILE A 48 -6.03 -17.13 -9.40
CA ILE A 48 -5.39 -15.81 -9.61
C ILE A 48 -3.86 -15.84 -9.44
N GLY A 49 -3.30 -16.94 -8.96
CA GLY A 49 -1.88 -17.02 -8.64
C GLY A 49 -0.96 -16.79 -9.84
N SER A 50 -1.26 -17.39 -10.99
CA SER A 50 -0.51 -17.21 -12.24
C SER A 50 -0.59 -15.76 -12.73
N SER A 51 -1.78 -15.19 -12.82
CA SER A 51 -1.98 -13.80 -13.25
C SER A 51 -1.30 -12.80 -12.32
N VAL A 52 -1.41 -13.01 -11.00
CA VAL A 52 -0.72 -12.14 -10.03
C VAL A 52 0.80 -12.30 -10.17
N LYS A 53 1.32 -13.51 -10.37
CA LYS A 53 2.76 -13.75 -10.56
C LYS A 53 3.28 -13.11 -11.85
N GLU A 54 2.54 -13.24 -12.95
CA GLU A 54 2.85 -12.59 -14.22
C GLU A 54 2.92 -11.07 -14.06
N PHE A 55 2.00 -10.51 -13.30
CA PHE A 55 1.85 -9.07 -13.13
C PHE A 55 2.90 -8.45 -12.20
N ILE A 56 3.19 -9.09 -11.05
CA ILE A 56 4.13 -8.55 -10.04
C ILE A 56 5.51 -9.21 -10.09
N GLY A 57 5.69 -10.28 -10.87
CA GLY A 57 6.94 -11.03 -10.95
C GLY A 57 7.34 -11.73 -9.64
N CYS A 58 8.58 -12.21 -9.60
CA CYS A 58 9.17 -12.82 -8.41
C CYS A 58 9.83 -11.74 -7.56
N GLN A 59 9.10 -11.23 -6.58
CA GLN A 59 9.57 -10.17 -5.69
C GLN A 59 9.76 -10.69 -4.25
N THR A 60 10.80 -10.22 -3.60
CA THR A 60 11.06 -10.44 -2.17
C THR A 60 10.52 -9.26 -1.35
N SER A 61 10.55 -9.38 -0.02
CA SER A 61 10.20 -8.27 0.86
C SER A 61 11.05 -7.02 0.62
N TYR A 62 12.28 -7.16 0.12
CA TYR A 62 13.21 -6.05 -0.15
C TYR A 62 13.10 -5.46 -1.54
N THR A 63 12.65 -6.27 -2.51
CA THR A 63 12.59 -5.89 -3.94
C THR A 63 11.19 -5.57 -4.43
N LYS A 64 10.20 -5.59 -3.53
CA LYS A 64 8.81 -5.26 -3.87
C LYS A 64 8.71 -3.89 -4.54
N ARG A 65 7.96 -3.85 -5.64
CA ARG A 65 7.60 -2.65 -6.41
C ARG A 65 6.13 -2.73 -6.81
N ILE A 66 5.52 -1.60 -7.03
CA ILE A 66 4.22 -1.52 -7.69
C ILE A 66 4.47 -1.52 -9.21
N PRO A 67 3.83 -2.41 -9.99
CA PRO A 67 3.91 -2.35 -11.44
C PRO A 67 3.47 -0.98 -11.98
N GLU A 68 4.23 -0.43 -12.94
CA GLU A 68 4.00 0.92 -13.47
C GLU A 68 2.57 1.12 -14.00
N ILE A 69 2.01 0.11 -14.66
CA ILE A 69 0.65 0.15 -15.17
C ILE A 69 -0.40 0.41 -14.07
N LEU A 70 -0.13 0.01 -12.82
CA LEU A 70 -1.02 0.30 -11.68
C LEU A 70 -0.84 1.74 -11.16
N LEU A 71 0.35 2.31 -11.33
CA LEU A 71 0.63 3.71 -10.97
C LEU A 71 0.03 4.70 -11.98
N THR A 72 -0.16 4.26 -13.24
CA THR A 72 -0.71 5.07 -14.34
C THR A 72 -2.18 4.79 -14.63
N GLY A 73 -2.83 3.91 -13.87
CA GLY A 73 -4.25 3.61 -13.99
C GLY A 73 -5.17 4.80 -13.71
N SER A 74 -6.47 4.63 -13.90
CA SER A 74 -7.47 5.66 -13.59
C SER A 74 -7.40 6.08 -12.12
N VAL A 75 -7.91 7.26 -11.78
CA VAL A 75 -7.95 7.77 -10.39
C VAL A 75 -8.60 6.74 -9.45
N SER A 76 -9.71 6.14 -9.86
CA SER A 76 -10.43 5.13 -9.06
C SER A 76 -9.59 3.87 -8.83
N GLN A 77 -8.85 3.41 -9.84
CA GLN A 77 -7.95 2.26 -9.71
C GLN A 77 -6.79 2.57 -8.77
N ARG A 78 -6.19 3.76 -8.88
CA ARG A 78 -5.10 4.20 -7.99
C ARG A 78 -5.57 4.36 -6.54
N ILE A 79 -6.78 4.88 -6.31
CA ILE A 79 -7.39 4.93 -4.98
C ILE A 79 -7.58 3.51 -4.44
N SER A 80 -8.13 2.59 -5.23
CA SER A 80 -8.33 1.19 -4.82
C SER A 80 -7.02 0.48 -4.48
N LEU A 81 -5.96 0.74 -5.25
CA LEU A 81 -4.61 0.24 -4.98
C LEU A 81 -4.07 0.77 -3.65
N LEU A 82 -4.17 2.09 -3.43
CA LEU A 82 -3.72 2.71 -2.18
C LEU A 82 -4.50 2.15 -0.98
N GLN A 83 -5.81 2.00 -1.10
CA GLN A 83 -6.65 1.42 -0.06
C GLN A 83 -6.20 -0.01 0.29
N GLY A 84 -5.93 -0.85 -0.70
CA GLY A 84 -5.43 -2.21 -0.46
C GLY A 84 -4.10 -2.23 0.29
N LEU A 85 -3.14 -1.38 -0.12
CA LEU A 85 -1.85 -1.24 0.56
C LEU A 85 -2.01 -0.73 2.00
N MET A 86 -2.86 0.27 2.20
CA MET A 86 -3.07 0.87 3.52
C MET A 86 -3.88 -0.02 4.45
N ASP A 87 -4.81 -0.80 3.95
CA ASP A 87 -5.55 -1.77 4.74
C ASP A 87 -4.65 -2.89 5.27
N THR A 88 -3.68 -3.34 4.49
CA THR A 88 -2.72 -4.38 4.89
C THR A 88 -1.63 -3.80 5.80
N ASP A 89 -0.70 -3.04 5.25
CA ASP A 89 0.54 -2.60 5.92
C ASP A 89 0.51 -1.13 6.36
N GLY A 90 -0.60 -0.43 6.11
CA GLY A 90 -0.80 0.95 6.57
C GLY A 90 -1.25 1.01 8.03
N THR A 91 -0.90 2.10 8.67
CA THR A 91 -1.28 2.42 10.05
C THR A 91 -1.90 3.81 10.15
N ILE A 92 -2.78 3.97 11.11
CA ILE A 92 -3.34 5.26 11.50
C ILE A 92 -3.21 5.43 13.01
N ASN A 93 -2.63 6.52 13.45
CA ASN A 93 -2.48 6.80 14.88
C ASN A 93 -3.76 7.46 15.47
N LYS A 94 -3.77 7.66 16.79
CA LYS A 94 -4.90 8.29 17.51
C LYS A 94 -5.17 9.74 17.08
N LYS A 95 -4.18 10.41 16.44
CA LYS A 95 -4.30 11.80 15.96
C LYS A 95 -4.70 11.85 14.47
N GLY A 96 -5.02 10.71 13.84
CA GLY A 96 -5.42 10.65 12.44
C GLY A 96 -4.24 10.64 11.44
N SER A 97 -2.99 10.66 11.89
CA SER A 97 -1.85 10.60 10.97
C SER A 97 -1.71 9.19 10.40
N MET A 98 -1.64 9.10 9.08
CA MET A 98 -1.55 7.87 8.32
C MET A 98 -0.14 7.63 7.82
N SER A 99 0.32 6.38 7.85
CA SER A 99 1.61 5.99 7.31
C SER A 99 1.60 4.54 6.81
N PHE A 100 2.43 4.28 5.81
CA PHE A 100 2.73 2.96 5.28
C PHE A 100 4.18 2.61 5.61
N THR A 101 4.45 1.37 6.02
CA THR A 101 5.81 0.96 6.40
C THR A 101 6.24 -0.27 5.62
N THR A 102 7.44 -0.22 5.04
CA THR A 102 8.00 -1.33 4.27
C THR A 102 9.52 -1.39 4.42
N VAL A 103 10.11 -2.57 4.19
CA VAL A 103 11.56 -2.75 4.09
C VAL A 103 12.08 -2.54 2.66
N SER A 104 11.19 -2.49 1.67
CA SER A 104 11.55 -2.17 0.29
C SER A 104 11.59 -0.66 0.09
N LYS A 105 12.76 -0.13 -0.26
CA LYS A 105 12.91 1.27 -0.64
C LYS A 105 12.07 1.60 -1.87
N GLY A 106 12.12 0.73 -2.89
CA GLY A 106 11.36 0.92 -4.12
C GLY A 106 9.86 0.97 -3.89
N LEU A 107 9.30 0.07 -3.07
CA LEU A 107 7.89 0.12 -2.72
C LEU A 107 7.51 1.40 -1.95
N ALA A 108 8.40 1.89 -1.09
CA ALA A 108 8.17 3.16 -0.39
C ALA A 108 8.10 4.35 -1.37
N GLU A 109 9.00 4.38 -2.36
CA GLU A 109 9.02 5.39 -3.43
C GLU A 109 7.76 5.31 -4.30
N ASP A 110 7.32 4.09 -4.65
CA ASP A 110 6.09 3.86 -5.44
C ASP A 110 4.85 4.33 -4.69
N VAL A 111 4.74 4.03 -3.38
CA VAL A 111 3.62 4.50 -2.54
C VAL A 111 3.64 6.02 -2.42
N GLN A 112 4.80 6.64 -2.26
CA GLN A 112 4.93 8.10 -2.25
C GLN A 112 4.44 8.70 -3.57
N GLN A 113 4.89 8.16 -4.71
CA GLN A 113 4.45 8.58 -6.03
C GLN A 113 2.93 8.42 -6.20
N LEU A 114 2.38 7.27 -5.76
CA LEU A 114 0.94 7.01 -5.81
C LEU A 114 0.14 8.09 -5.05
N VAL A 115 0.59 8.48 -3.85
CA VAL A 115 -0.02 9.55 -3.05
C VAL A 115 0.06 10.89 -3.79
N TRP A 116 1.20 11.23 -4.38
CA TRP A 116 1.36 12.49 -5.15
C TRP A 116 0.45 12.54 -6.38
N THR A 117 0.33 11.43 -7.12
CA THR A 117 -0.56 11.37 -8.30
C THR A 117 -2.04 11.45 -7.96
N LEU A 118 -2.40 11.29 -6.68
CA LEU A 118 -3.75 11.50 -6.15
C LEU A 118 -3.93 12.90 -5.53
N GLY A 119 -2.95 13.80 -5.72
CA GLY A 119 -2.98 15.16 -5.18
C GLY A 119 -2.62 15.26 -3.70
N GLY A 120 -2.08 14.20 -3.13
CA GLY A 120 -1.72 14.13 -1.71
C GLY A 120 -0.31 14.63 -1.41
N LYS A 121 -0.01 14.71 -0.12
CA LYS A 121 1.32 15.02 0.42
C LYS A 121 1.93 13.78 1.05
N SER A 122 3.21 13.53 0.78
CA SER A 122 3.92 12.37 1.28
C SER A 122 5.39 12.67 1.52
N SER A 123 5.95 12.04 2.53
CA SER A 123 7.40 12.05 2.81
C SER A 123 7.85 10.66 3.23
N ILE A 124 9.09 10.31 2.92
CA ILE A 124 9.71 9.06 3.34
C ILE A 124 10.70 9.36 4.46
N SER A 125 10.59 8.62 5.54
CA SER A 125 11.55 8.62 6.65
C SER A 125 12.13 7.22 6.86
N ILE A 126 13.43 7.17 7.19
CA ILE A 126 14.13 5.93 7.48
C ILE A 126 14.03 5.65 8.99
N ARG A 127 13.63 4.44 9.33
CA ARG A 127 13.57 3.97 10.72
C ARG A 127 14.48 2.78 10.92
N LYS A 128 15.30 2.83 11.96
CA LYS A 128 16.03 1.66 12.45
C LYS A 128 15.04 0.74 13.18
N THR A 129 15.08 -0.54 12.90
CA THR A 129 14.22 -1.54 13.53
C THR A 129 15.09 -2.56 14.26
N ASN A 130 14.59 -3.10 15.37
CA ASN A 130 15.24 -4.20 16.10
C ASN A 130 15.00 -5.57 15.41
N SER A 131 14.31 -5.57 14.26
CA SER A 131 14.07 -6.78 13.49
C SER A 131 15.32 -7.15 12.68
N LYS A 132 15.36 -8.40 12.20
CA LYS A 132 16.40 -8.90 11.28
C LYS A 132 16.55 -8.05 10.00
N PHE A 133 15.61 -7.16 9.72
CA PHE A 133 15.62 -6.29 8.54
C PHE A 133 16.45 -5.01 8.74
N GLY A 134 16.76 -4.62 10.00
CA GLY A 134 17.61 -3.48 10.33
C GLY A 134 17.04 -2.11 10.00
N ILE A 135 16.54 -1.91 8.77
CA ILE A 135 16.00 -0.64 8.28
C ILE A 135 14.60 -0.86 7.72
N ALA A 136 13.69 0.08 8.00
CA ALA A 136 12.39 0.19 7.36
C ALA A 136 12.16 1.62 6.88
N TYR A 137 11.39 1.76 5.80
CA TYR A 137 10.96 3.02 5.22
C TYR A 137 9.52 3.28 5.64
N GLN A 138 9.30 4.43 6.27
CA GLN A 138 7.96 4.88 6.63
C GLN A 138 7.56 6.02 5.72
N VAL A 139 6.47 5.82 4.99
CA VAL A 139 5.86 6.77 4.07
C VAL A 139 4.67 7.41 4.76
N THR A 140 4.68 8.73 4.91
CA THR A 140 3.50 9.46 5.39
C THR A 140 2.47 9.57 4.27
N VAL A 141 1.18 9.46 4.61
CA VAL A 141 0.09 9.55 3.64
C VAL A 141 -0.85 10.67 4.09
N GLY A 142 -0.88 11.74 3.32
CA GLY A 142 -1.77 12.87 3.56
C GLY A 142 -2.62 13.12 2.32
N LEU A 143 -3.91 12.80 2.39
CA LEU A 143 -4.89 12.98 1.31
C LEU A 143 -6.14 13.65 1.87
N ASN A 144 -6.61 14.69 1.17
CA ASN A 144 -7.84 15.38 1.50
C ASN A 144 -9.01 14.80 0.70
N GLY A 145 -10.14 14.59 1.35
CA GLY A 145 -11.37 14.13 0.69
C GLY A 145 -11.35 12.70 0.14
N ILE A 146 -10.26 11.94 0.35
CA ILE A 146 -10.14 10.55 -0.12
C ILE A 146 -10.13 9.61 1.07
N GLU A 147 -11.01 8.61 1.06
CA GLU A 147 -10.98 7.51 2.01
C GLU A 147 -9.79 6.60 1.70
N VAL A 148 -8.81 6.55 2.59
CA VAL A 148 -7.57 5.79 2.44
C VAL A 148 -7.71 4.36 2.95
N PHE A 149 -8.70 4.09 3.78
CA PHE A 149 -8.98 2.78 4.37
C PHE A 149 -10.37 2.30 4.03
N ARG A 150 -10.51 1.00 3.78
CA ARG A 150 -11.79 0.28 3.70
C ARG A 150 -12.14 -0.42 4.99
N LEU A 151 -11.12 -0.85 5.76
CA LEU A 151 -11.30 -1.48 7.06
C LEU A 151 -11.89 -0.49 8.07
N GLU A 152 -13.08 -0.78 8.58
CA GLU A 152 -13.83 0.11 9.45
C GLU A 152 -13.04 0.51 10.70
N ARG A 153 -12.29 -0.41 11.31
CA ARG A 153 -11.44 -0.14 12.48
C ARG A 153 -10.32 0.88 12.21
N LYS A 154 -9.93 1.09 10.94
CA LYS A 154 -8.97 2.12 10.51
C LYS A 154 -9.70 3.36 10.00
N LYS A 155 -10.75 3.17 9.20
CA LYS A 155 -11.54 4.23 8.58
C LYS A 155 -12.16 5.17 9.63
N CYS A 156 -12.73 4.65 10.71
CA CYS A 156 -13.34 5.45 11.78
C CYS A 156 -12.35 6.40 12.50
N ARG A 157 -11.04 6.18 12.33
CA ARG A 157 -9.98 7.04 12.88
C ARG A 157 -9.48 8.07 11.87
N GLN A 158 -9.86 7.94 10.59
CA GLN A 158 -9.44 8.87 9.56
C GLN A 158 -10.15 10.20 9.78
N THR A 159 -9.39 11.20 10.20
CA THR A 159 -9.87 12.58 10.27
C THR A 159 -9.47 13.30 8.99
N TYR A 160 -10.43 13.93 8.34
CA TYR A 160 -10.16 14.81 7.20
C TYR A 160 -9.57 16.12 7.73
N ILE A 161 -8.27 16.12 7.99
CA ILE A 161 -7.55 17.34 8.29
C ILE A 161 -7.41 18.06 6.95
N GLN A 162 -7.95 19.27 6.83
CA GLN A 162 -7.63 20.14 5.70
C GLN A 162 -6.12 20.43 5.73
N ALA A 163 -5.35 19.57 5.06
CA ALA A 163 -3.96 19.90 4.81
C ALA A 163 -3.93 21.12 3.90
N ARG A 164 -3.06 22.08 4.21
CA ARG A 164 -2.90 23.27 3.38
C ARG A 164 -2.54 22.84 1.95
N ASP A 165 -3.32 23.28 0.97
CA ASP A 165 -3.19 22.84 -0.44
C ASP A 165 -2.05 23.56 -1.20
N TYR A 166 -1.05 24.08 -0.48
CA TYR A 166 0.10 24.73 -1.10
C TYR A 166 1.42 24.05 -0.75
N VAL A 167 2.34 24.10 -1.70
CA VAL A 167 3.74 23.70 -1.54
C VAL A 167 4.58 24.97 -1.51
N ALA A 168 5.40 25.13 -0.47
CA ALA A 168 6.32 26.26 -0.39
C ALA A 168 7.55 26.01 -1.27
N ILE A 169 7.97 27.01 -2.02
CA ILE A 169 9.25 27.01 -2.73
C ILE A 169 10.36 27.07 -1.67
N LYS A 170 11.24 26.08 -1.64
CA LYS A 170 12.34 25.97 -0.68
C LYS A 170 13.58 26.75 -1.13
N SER A 171 13.89 26.68 -2.40
CA SER A 171 15.04 27.37 -3.00
C SER A 171 14.78 27.64 -4.47
N LEU A 172 15.38 28.70 -5.00
CA LEU A 172 15.45 29.03 -6.41
C LEU A 172 16.92 29.14 -6.76
N GLU A 173 17.35 28.32 -7.74
CA GLU A 173 18.72 28.32 -8.22
C GLU A 173 18.75 28.65 -9.71
N VAL A 174 19.71 29.46 -10.14
CA VAL A 174 19.93 29.76 -11.55
C VAL A 174 20.60 28.54 -12.18
N VAL A 175 19.97 27.98 -13.19
CA VAL A 175 20.55 26.88 -13.98
C VAL A 175 20.92 27.38 -15.38
N HIS A 176 21.85 26.68 -16.03
CA HIS A 176 22.21 27.01 -17.42
C HIS A 176 20.98 26.85 -18.33
N THR A 177 20.90 27.75 -19.32
CA THR A 177 19.86 27.70 -20.35
C THR A 177 19.95 26.38 -21.11
N GLN A 178 18.83 25.64 -21.13
CA GLN A 178 18.67 24.39 -21.90
C GLN A 178 17.48 24.53 -22.83
N PRO A 179 17.50 23.86 -24.00
CA PRO A 179 16.32 23.77 -24.85
C PRO A 179 15.16 23.14 -24.08
N MET A 180 14.04 23.82 -24.02
CA MET A 180 12.85 23.34 -23.35
C MET A 180 11.74 23.13 -24.35
N GLN A 181 10.96 22.07 -24.17
CA GLN A 181 9.76 21.82 -24.95
C GLN A 181 8.55 22.11 -24.06
N CYS A 182 7.68 22.99 -24.52
CA CYS A 182 6.36 23.17 -23.89
C CYS A 182 5.49 21.95 -24.22
N ILE A 183 4.85 21.42 -23.20
CA ILE A 183 3.91 20.30 -23.32
C ILE A 183 2.51 20.90 -23.38
#